data_9cbe3659c5912b543f861da111b0c283
#
_entry.id   9cbe3659c5912b543f861da111b0c283
#
_cell.length_a   1.000
_cell.length_b   1.000
_cell.length_c   1.000
_cell.angle_alpha   90.00
_cell.angle_beta   90.00
_cell.angle_gamma   90.00
#
_symmetry.space_group_name_H-M   'P 1'
#
loop_
_entity.id
_entity.type
_entity.pdbx_description
1 polymer ?
#
loop_
_entity_poly.entity_id
_entity_poly.type
_entity_poly.pdbx_seq_one_letter_code
_entity_poly.pdbx_strand_id
1 'polypeptide(L)'
;MPFFFLLFPVRLWDVERGDCLHTLTRHKEPVYSVAFSPDGKFLASGSFDKCVHIWSTDTGKLVHSYKGTGGIFEVCWNSRGDKVGASASDGTVFVLDLRKP
;
A
#
# COMPACT_ATOMS: atom_id res chain seq x y z
N MET A 1 -23.67 -10.81 -10.46
CA MET A 1 -23.07 -10.58 -10.27
C MET A 1 -22.27 -10.09 -9.89
N PRO A 2 -22.05 -10.10 -9.63
CA PRO A 2 -21.11 -9.81 -8.91
C PRO A 2 -20.31 -8.74 -8.97
N PHE A 3 -19.88 -8.27 -8.07
CA PHE A 3 -19.24 -7.17 -7.93
C PHE A 3 -18.28 -7.30 -6.91
N PHE A 4 -18.21 -8.40 -6.35
CA PHE A 4 -17.23 -8.67 -5.41
C PHE A 4 -15.87 -8.40 -5.96
N PHE A 5 -15.72 -8.40 -7.24
CA PHE A 5 -14.42 -8.18 -7.79
C PHE A 5 -14.15 -6.73 -8.02
N LEU A 6 -14.98 -5.86 -7.57
CA LEU A 6 -14.76 -4.45 -7.74
C LEU A 6 -13.89 -3.87 -6.64
N LEU A 7 -13.65 -4.61 -5.56
CA LEU A 7 -12.89 -4.13 -4.43
C LEU A 7 -11.78 -5.11 -4.10
N PHE A 8 -10.59 -4.58 -3.85
CA PHE A 8 -9.46 -5.39 -3.46
C PHE A 8 -8.90 -4.80 -2.17
N PRO A 9 -9.54 -5.10 -1.05
CA PRO A 9 -9.15 -4.50 0.20
C PRO A 9 -7.88 -5.13 0.77
N VAL A 10 -7.10 -4.31 1.44
CA VAL A 10 -6.03 -4.77 2.30
C VAL A 10 -6.61 -4.79 3.71
N ARG A 11 -6.34 -5.83 4.46
CA ARG A 11 -6.85 -5.94 5.82
C ARG A 11 -5.72 -6.05 6.82
N LEU A 12 -5.83 -5.29 7.89
CA LEU A 12 -4.89 -5.34 9.00
C LEU A 12 -5.53 -6.13 10.13
N TRP A 13 -4.81 -7.11 10.62
CA TRP A 13 -5.30 -8.03 11.65
C TRP A 13 -4.47 -7.94 12.91
N ASP A 14 -5.12 -8.10 14.05
CA ASP A 14 -4.45 -8.34 15.31
C ASP A 14 -4.17 -9.84 15.36
N VAL A 15 -2.91 -10.23 15.26
CA VAL A 15 -2.52 -11.63 15.14
C VAL A 15 -2.85 -12.41 16.39
N GLU A 16 -2.74 -11.78 17.55
CA GLU A 16 -3.00 -12.46 18.82
C GLU A 16 -4.48 -12.68 19.05
N ARG A 17 -5.31 -11.71 18.70
CA ARG A 17 -6.75 -11.76 18.97
C ARG A 17 -7.55 -12.27 17.79
N GLY A 18 -6.99 -12.28 16.61
CA GLY A 18 -7.68 -12.72 15.41
C GLY A 18 -8.70 -11.71 14.88
N ASP A 19 -8.69 -10.48 15.37
CA ASP A 19 -9.64 -9.45 14.96
C ASP A 19 -9.12 -8.66 13.79
N CYS A 20 -10.01 -8.29 12.87
CA CYS A 20 -9.68 -7.38 11.80
C CYS A 20 -9.74 -5.97 12.36
N LEU A 21 -8.61 -5.27 12.36
CA LEU A 21 -8.51 -3.93 12.90
C LEU A 21 -8.97 -2.87 11.91
N HIS A 22 -8.53 -3.00 10.65
CA HIS A 22 -8.85 -2.03 9.60
C HIS A 22 -9.00 -2.74 8.27
N THR A 23 -9.91 -2.22 7.46
CA THR A 23 -10.05 -2.64 6.06
C THR A 23 -9.75 -1.41 5.21
N LEU A 24 -8.72 -1.52 4.37
CA LEU A 24 -8.18 -0.40 3.59
C LEU A 24 -8.70 -0.54 2.16
N THR A 25 -9.71 0.24 1.79
CA THR A 25 -10.45 0.03 0.55
C THR A 25 -10.29 1.20 -0.41
N ARG A 26 -9.11 1.33 -1.00
CA ARG A 26 -8.87 2.40 -1.95
C ARG A 26 -8.45 1.88 -3.32
N HIS A 27 -7.80 0.73 -3.36
CA HIS A 27 -7.35 0.14 -4.61
C HIS A 27 -8.53 -0.37 -5.44
N LYS A 28 -8.44 -0.20 -6.75
CA LYS A 28 -9.49 -0.57 -7.69
C LYS A 28 -9.17 -1.84 -8.47
N GLU A 29 -7.98 -2.38 -8.28
CA GLU A 29 -7.50 -3.59 -8.93
C GLU A 29 -6.66 -4.37 -7.94
N PRO A 30 -6.28 -5.62 -8.27
CA PRO A 30 -5.57 -6.47 -7.32
C PRO A 30 -4.33 -5.81 -6.71
N VAL A 31 -4.18 -6.02 -5.41
CA VAL A 31 -3.00 -5.55 -4.67
C VAL A 31 -1.95 -6.65 -4.72
N TYR A 32 -0.77 -6.32 -5.23
CA TYR A 32 0.30 -7.28 -5.40
C TYR A 32 1.33 -7.26 -4.28
N SER A 33 1.45 -6.15 -3.58
CA SER A 33 2.50 -6.03 -2.57
C SER A 33 2.08 -5.10 -1.45
N VAL A 34 2.42 -5.49 -0.23
CA VAL A 34 2.25 -4.65 0.94
C VAL A 34 3.52 -4.74 1.77
N ALA A 35 3.84 -3.66 2.49
CA ALA A 35 5.02 -3.64 3.33
C ALA A 35 4.81 -2.65 4.48
N PHE A 36 5.08 -3.11 5.70
CA PHE A 36 5.06 -2.23 6.86
C PHE A 36 6.32 -1.38 6.91
N SER A 37 6.19 -0.14 7.37
CA SER A 37 7.35 0.67 7.67
C SER A 37 8.14 0.04 8.83
N PRO A 38 9.44 0.37 8.97
CA PRO A 38 10.27 -0.24 10.02
C PRO A 38 9.72 -0.06 11.43
N ASP A 39 9.04 1.05 11.70
CA ASP A 39 8.46 1.30 13.01
C ASP A 39 7.04 0.76 13.16
N GLY A 40 6.50 0.15 12.11
CA GLY A 40 5.15 -0.42 12.11
C GLY A 40 4.03 0.59 12.05
N LYS A 41 4.32 1.88 11.94
CA LYS A 41 3.28 2.93 11.97
C LYS A 41 2.58 3.14 10.64
N PHE A 42 3.18 2.71 9.55
CA PHE A 42 2.63 2.88 8.22
C PHE A 42 2.67 1.58 7.44
N LEU A 43 1.74 1.46 6.50
CA LEU A 43 1.71 0.36 5.55
C LEU A 43 1.71 0.93 4.15
N ALA A 44 2.59 0.43 3.30
CA ALA A 44 2.57 0.76 1.88
C ALA A 44 1.86 -0.38 1.14
N SER A 45 1.00 -0.03 0.19
CA SER A 45 0.36 -1.02 -0.67
C SER A 45 0.52 -0.62 -2.13
N GLY A 46 0.85 -1.59 -2.98
CA GLY A 46 1.01 -1.38 -4.41
C GLY A 46 0.06 -2.28 -5.18
N SER A 47 -0.58 -1.73 -6.21
CA SER A 47 -1.63 -2.42 -6.94
C SER A 47 -1.46 -2.30 -8.45
N PHE A 48 -2.14 -3.17 -9.16
CA PHE A 48 -2.19 -3.11 -10.61
C PHE A 48 -2.94 -1.86 -11.10
N ASP A 49 -3.66 -1.16 -10.21
CA ASP A 49 -4.29 0.12 -10.52
C ASP A 49 -3.28 1.27 -10.66
N LYS A 50 -1.97 0.96 -10.64
CA LYS A 50 -0.86 1.89 -10.81
C LYS A 50 -0.59 2.75 -9.59
N CYS A 51 -1.27 2.51 -8.48
CA CYS A 51 -1.18 3.34 -7.29
C CYS A 51 -0.36 2.68 -6.19
N VAL A 52 0.41 3.51 -5.50
CA VAL A 52 0.99 3.17 -4.21
C VAL A 52 0.25 4.02 -3.18
N HIS A 53 -0.31 3.38 -2.19
CA HIS A 53 -0.98 4.07 -1.09
C HIS A 53 -0.20 3.84 0.20
N ILE A 54 -0.10 4.89 1.00
CA ILE A 54 0.52 4.82 2.32
C ILE A 54 -0.58 5.03 3.34
N TRP A 55 -0.72 4.10 4.26
CA TRP A 55 -1.79 4.07 5.25
C TRP A 55 -1.22 4.18 6.65
N SER A 56 -1.96 4.83 7.55
CA SER A 56 -1.66 4.78 8.98
C SER A 56 -2.17 3.44 9.53
N THR A 57 -1.31 2.67 10.18
CA THR A 57 -1.73 1.40 10.75
C THR A 57 -2.58 1.61 12.00
N ASP A 58 -2.41 2.75 12.66
CA ASP A 58 -3.15 3.07 13.88
C ASP A 58 -4.59 3.45 13.57
N THR A 59 -4.80 4.34 12.60
CA THR A 59 -6.13 4.87 12.30
C THR A 59 -6.82 4.22 11.10
N GLY A 60 -6.05 3.51 10.25
CA GLY A 60 -6.56 2.95 9.01
C GLY A 60 -6.80 3.99 7.93
N LYS A 61 -6.34 5.22 8.14
CA LYS A 61 -6.57 6.31 7.18
C LYS A 61 -5.46 6.40 6.16
N LEU A 62 -5.83 6.82 4.95
CA LEU A 62 -4.88 7.08 3.88
C LEU A 62 -4.05 8.31 4.22
N VAL A 63 -2.73 8.19 4.12
CA VAL A 63 -1.80 9.28 4.42
C VAL A 63 -1.27 9.89 3.13
N HIS A 64 -0.83 9.05 2.20
CA HIS A 64 -0.32 9.49 0.90
C HIS A 64 -0.81 8.56 -0.18
N SER A 65 -0.95 9.10 -1.39
CA SER A 65 -1.31 8.32 -2.56
C SER A 65 -0.46 8.79 -3.74
N TYR A 66 0.11 7.85 -4.47
CA TYR A 66 0.93 8.15 -5.63
C TYR A 66 0.46 7.29 -6.79
N LYS A 67 0.25 7.90 -7.94
CA LYS A 67 -0.13 7.17 -9.14
C LYS A 67 1.03 7.16 -10.12
N GLY A 68 1.48 5.96 -10.45
CA GLY A 68 2.55 5.76 -11.41
C GLY A 68 2.02 5.55 -12.82
N THR A 69 2.88 5.04 -13.69
CA THR A 69 2.58 4.84 -15.11
C THR A 69 2.31 3.38 -15.46
N GLY A 70 2.56 2.47 -14.55
CA GLY A 70 2.29 1.05 -14.75
C GLY A 70 1.84 0.40 -13.45
N GLY A 71 1.27 -0.80 -13.55
CA GLY A 71 0.86 -1.55 -12.37
C GLY A 71 2.04 -1.78 -11.42
N ILE A 72 1.80 -1.69 -10.15
CA ILE A 72 2.86 -1.78 -9.14
C ILE A 72 3.01 -3.24 -8.74
N PHE A 73 4.21 -3.78 -8.89
CA PHE A 73 4.52 -5.16 -8.54
C PHE A 73 5.03 -5.31 -7.12
N GLU A 74 5.84 -4.35 -6.66
CA GLU A 74 6.46 -4.49 -5.35
C GLU A 74 6.72 -3.12 -4.73
N VAL A 75 6.57 -3.05 -3.41
CA VAL A 75 6.91 -1.85 -2.64
C VAL A 75 7.82 -2.26 -1.49
N CYS A 76 8.74 -1.37 -1.12
CA CYS A 76 9.61 -1.61 0.01
C CYS A 76 10.00 -0.29 0.66
N TRP A 77 10.25 -0.35 1.96
CA TRP A 77 10.65 0.82 2.73
C TRP A 77 12.17 0.86 2.88
N ASN A 78 12.73 2.05 3.02
CA ASN A 78 14.12 2.17 3.44
C ASN A 78 14.22 1.99 4.96
N SER A 79 15.44 1.86 5.47
CA SER A 79 15.63 1.58 6.89
C SER A 79 15.17 2.70 7.82
N ARG A 80 15.13 3.94 7.33
CA ARG A 80 14.64 5.07 8.11
C ARG A 80 13.12 5.18 8.13
N GLY A 81 12.45 4.57 7.16
CA GLY A 81 10.99 4.67 7.05
C GLY A 81 10.52 6.00 6.48
N ASP A 82 11.37 6.75 5.79
CA ASP A 82 10.99 8.00 5.16
C ASP A 82 10.88 7.92 3.64
N LYS A 83 11.22 6.76 3.07
CA LYS A 83 11.10 6.55 1.62
C LYS A 83 10.54 5.18 1.32
N VAL A 84 9.81 5.11 0.21
CA VAL A 84 9.25 3.84 -0.30
C VAL A 84 9.69 3.68 -1.75
N GLY A 85 10.31 2.54 -2.05
CA GLY A 85 10.65 2.17 -3.42
C GLY A 85 9.57 1.32 -4.01
N ALA A 86 9.36 1.45 -5.32
CA ALA A 86 8.35 0.67 -6.02
C ALA A 86 8.85 0.28 -7.40
N SER A 87 8.45 -0.92 -7.85
CA SER A 87 8.71 -1.39 -9.20
C SER A 87 7.38 -1.57 -9.93
N ALA A 88 7.36 -1.24 -11.21
CA ALA A 88 6.14 -1.21 -11.99
C ALA A 88 6.24 -2.06 -13.25
N SER A 89 5.08 -2.43 -13.78
CA SER A 89 4.96 -3.32 -14.95
C SER A 89 5.52 -2.73 -16.23
N ASP A 90 5.64 -1.41 -16.31
CA ASP A 90 6.20 -0.75 -17.48
C ASP A 90 7.73 -0.64 -17.43
N GLY A 91 8.36 -1.31 -16.46
CA GLY A 91 9.81 -1.31 -16.32
C GLY A 91 10.37 -0.16 -15.51
N THR A 92 9.51 0.72 -14.97
CA THR A 92 9.99 1.84 -14.16
C THR A 92 10.21 1.40 -12.72
N VAL A 93 11.19 2.04 -12.08
CA VAL A 93 11.44 1.93 -10.65
C VAL A 93 11.51 3.34 -10.13
N PHE A 94 10.83 3.61 -9.04
CA PHE A 94 10.82 4.96 -8.49
C PHE A 94 10.85 4.92 -6.97
N VAL A 95 11.21 6.06 -6.39
CA VAL A 95 11.29 6.20 -4.94
C VAL A 95 10.41 7.38 -4.52
N LEU A 96 9.56 7.13 -3.55
CA LEU A 96 8.71 8.16 -2.96
C LEU A 96 9.38 8.64 -1.69
N ASP A 97 9.65 9.94 -1.61
CA ASP A 97 10.20 10.56 -0.41
C ASP A 97 9.03 11.15 0.37
N LEU A 98 8.68 10.53 1.47
CA LEU A 98 7.49 10.92 2.25
C LEU A 98 7.68 12.22 2.99
N ARG A 99 8.90 12.73 3.06
CA ARG A 99 9.17 14.04 3.64
C ARG A 99 8.81 15.17 2.68
N LYS A 100 8.59 14.82 1.41
CA LYS A 100 8.28 15.79 0.35
C LYS A 100 6.97 15.39 -0.30
N PRO A 101 5.85 15.72 0.31
CA PRO A 101 4.52 15.35 -0.21
C PRO A 101 4.15 16.09 -1.48
#